data_494ba3df94ddcdf63a3bddcae4bcc57b
#
_entry.id   494ba3df94ddcdf63a3bddcae4bcc57b
#
_cell.length_a   1.000
_cell.length_b   1.000
_cell.length_c   1.000
_cell.angle_alpha   90.00
_cell.angle_beta   90.00
_cell.angle_gamma   90.00
#
_symmetry.space_group_name_H-M   'P 1'
#
loop_
_entity.id
_entity.type
_entity.pdbx_description
1 polymer ?
#
loop_
_entity_poly.entity_id
_entity_poly.type
_entity_poly.pdbx_seq_one_letter_code
_entity_poly.pdbx_strand_id
1 'polypeptide(L)'
;VLVHLSRGGAEVQIFAPDIPQMHVVDHTKGQPSESETRNVLTESARIARGKITDLAKLSADNHDAAIFPGGFGAAKNLSTFAVDGKDCKVHEDVERVLKEFHKAGKPIGLCCIAPVLAAKVLHGVEVTVGHEQEEGGKWPYAGTVEAIKALGAKHCVKGVTISFPAARVAVASHVDQKNKVVTTPAFMCETELHHIHDGIGAMVKKVLELCGK
;
A
#
# COMPACT_ATOMS: atom_id res chain seq x y z
N VAL A 1 -9.01 1.54 4.33
CA VAL A 1 -8.83 0.08 4.38
C VAL A 1 -9.67 -0.53 5.50
N LEU A 2 -9.47 -0.18 6.78
CA LEU A 2 -10.15 -0.81 7.92
C LEU A 2 -11.69 -0.78 7.82
N VAL A 3 -12.28 0.35 7.40
CA VAL A 3 -13.74 0.48 7.21
C VAL A 3 -14.25 -0.54 6.20
N HIS A 4 -13.55 -0.71 5.08
CA HIS A 4 -13.96 -1.65 4.03
C HIS A 4 -13.80 -3.10 4.46
N LEU A 5 -12.72 -3.45 5.18
CA LEU A 5 -12.55 -4.79 5.76
C LEU A 5 -13.65 -5.11 6.76
N SER A 6 -13.98 -4.17 7.65
CA SER A 6 -15.07 -4.31 8.61
C SER A 6 -16.43 -4.50 7.91
N ARG A 7 -16.72 -3.75 6.86
CA ARG A 7 -17.94 -3.92 6.04
C ARG A 7 -17.97 -5.27 5.32
N GLY A 8 -16.80 -5.79 4.95
CA GLY A 8 -16.66 -7.11 4.34
C GLY A 8 -16.69 -8.28 5.34
N GLY A 9 -16.87 -8.01 6.64
CA GLY A 9 -16.93 -9.04 7.69
C GLY A 9 -15.57 -9.69 7.99
N ALA A 10 -14.47 -9.08 7.60
CA ALA A 10 -13.13 -9.61 7.85
C ALA A 10 -12.70 -9.38 9.31
N GLU A 11 -12.08 -10.37 9.91
CA GLU A 11 -11.31 -10.20 11.14
C GLU A 11 -9.97 -9.57 10.80
N VAL A 12 -9.61 -8.48 11.49
CA VAL A 12 -8.42 -7.70 11.16
C VAL A 12 -7.43 -7.74 12.32
N GLN A 13 -6.20 -8.14 12.01
CA GLN A 13 -5.05 -7.99 12.89
C GLN A 13 -4.09 -6.95 12.29
N ILE A 14 -3.57 -6.06 13.12
CA ILE A 14 -2.71 -4.96 12.67
C ILE A 14 -1.30 -5.21 13.19
N PHE A 15 -0.33 -5.00 12.31
CA PHE A 15 1.09 -5.19 12.56
C PHE A 15 1.88 -3.96 12.10
N ALA A 16 2.98 -3.69 12.78
CA ALA A 16 3.98 -2.71 12.35
C ALA A 16 5.36 -3.13 12.88
N PRO A 17 6.45 -2.77 12.22
CA PRO A 17 7.78 -3.06 12.74
C PRO A 17 8.08 -2.23 13.99
N ASP A 18 8.77 -2.85 14.96
CA ASP A 18 9.22 -2.19 16.19
C ASP A 18 10.58 -1.50 15.97
N ILE A 19 10.55 -0.41 15.21
CA ILE A 19 11.74 0.35 14.81
C ILE A 19 11.54 1.86 15.00
N PRO A 20 12.61 2.65 15.11
CA PRO A 20 12.52 4.10 15.07
C PRO A 20 11.95 4.59 13.74
N GLN A 21 11.11 5.65 13.77
CA GLN A 21 10.73 6.37 12.56
C GLN A 21 11.94 7.10 11.97
N MET A 22 12.03 7.11 10.63
CA MET A 22 13.05 7.91 9.94
C MET A 22 12.88 9.40 10.26
N HIS A 23 11.66 9.89 10.27
CA HIS A 23 11.34 11.29 10.57
C HIS A 23 10.14 11.43 11.49
N VAL A 24 10.18 12.41 12.37
CA VAL A 24 9.00 12.98 13.05
C VAL A 24 8.69 14.30 12.35
N VAL A 25 7.51 14.43 11.76
CA VAL A 25 7.15 15.58 10.94
C VAL A 25 6.09 16.43 11.62
N ASP A 26 6.35 17.73 11.77
CA ASP A 26 5.30 18.72 12.04
C ASP A 26 4.57 19.01 10.73
N HIS A 27 3.40 18.41 10.55
CA HIS A 27 2.63 18.54 9.31
C HIS A 27 2.07 19.94 9.04
N THR A 28 2.07 20.83 10.03
CA THR A 28 1.71 22.25 9.81
C THR A 28 2.83 23.02 9.12
N LYS A 29 4.07 22.55 9.25
CA LYS A 29 5.26 23.13 8.64
C LYS A 29 5.80 22.32 7.46
N GLY A 30 5.39 21.06 7.36
CA GLY A 30 5.84 20.14 6.30
C GLY A 30 7.31 19.69 6.43
N GLN A 31 7.94 19.90 7.60
CA GLN A 31 9.36 19.61 7.79
C GLN A 31 9.59 18.64 8.95
N PRO A 32 10.62 17.77 8.87
CA PRO A 32 11.04 16.94 9.99
C PRO A 32 11.52 17.77 11.16
N SER A 33 11.23 17.29 12.37
CA SER A 33 11.85 17.78 13.61
C SER A 33 13.17 17.05 13.82
N GLU A 34 14.27 17.79 13.96
CA GLU A 34 15.58 17.20 14.20
C GLU A 34 15.79 16.72 15.65
N SER A 35 14.94 17.18 16.57
CA SER A 35 15.06 16.91 18.01
C SER A 35 14.12 15.81 18.51
N GLU A 36 13.13 15.39 17.70
CA GLU A 36 12.15 14.38 18.10
C GLU A 36 12.44 13.02 17.47
N THR A 37 12.23 11.98 18.28
CA THR A 37 12.24 10.59 17.80
C THR A 37 10.95 9.91 18.23
N ARG A 38 10.42 9.03 17.36
CA ARG A 38 9.24 8.20 17.64
C ARG A 38 9.46 6.80 17.12
N ASN A 39 8.68 5.87 17.64
CA ASN A 39 8.72 4.47 17.25
C ASN A 39 7.54 4.14 16.33
N VAL A 40 7.80 3.39 15.24
CA VAL A 40 6.80 3.04 14.23
C VAL A 40 5.66 2.22 14.82
N LEU A 41 5.95 1.19 15.63
CA LEU A 41 4.93 0.36 16.27
C LEU A 41 4.05 1.18 17.20
N THR A 42 4.66 2.00 18.05
CA THR A 42 3.96 2.86 19.02
C THR A 42 3.03 3.85 18.32
N GLU A 43 3.50 4.51 17.26
CA GLU A 43 2.67 5.47 16.54
C GLU A 43 1.58 4.79 15.71
N SER A 44 1.87 3.64 15.11
CA SER A 44 0.87 2.84 14.38
C SER A 44 -0.25 2.34 15.29
N ALA A 45 0.03 2.14 16.56
CA ALA A 45 -0.96 1.71 17.56
C ALA A 45 -2.12 2.71 17.73
N ARG A 46 -1.96 3.96 17.34
CA ARG A 46 -3.04 4.97 17.38
C ARG A 46 -4.20 4.58 16.49
N ILE A 47 -3.93 4.14 15.26
CA ILE A 47 -4.95 3.68 14.31
C ILE A 47 -5.53 2.33 14.76
N ALA A 48 -4.69 1.46 15.29
CA ALA A 48 -5.08 0.16 15.83
C ALA A 48 -5.81 0.24 17.19
N ARG A 49 -5.90 1.43 17.78
CA ARG A 49 -6.46 1.66 19.12
C ARG A 49 -5.81 0.77 20.18
N GLY A 50 -4.48 0.63 20.11
CA GLY A 50 -3.65 -0.17 20.99
C GLY A 50 -3.56 -1.66 20.65
N LYS A 51 -4.44 -2.19 19.80
CA LYS A 51 -4.42 -3.61 19.38
C LYS A 51 -3.49 -3.80 18.18
N ILE A 52 -2.20 -3.82 18.43
CA ILE A 52 -1.18 -3.97 17.42
C ILE A 52 -0.11 -4.97 17.87
N THR A 53 0.52 -5.65 16.93
CA THR A 53 1.57 -6.62 17.17
C THR A 53 2.80 -6.26 16.34
N ASP A 54 3.99 -6.53 16.85
CA ASP A 54 5.22 -6.40 16.10
C ASP A 54 5.20 -7.27 14.83
N LEU A 55 5.57 -6.67 13.70
CA LEU A 55 5.57 -7.32 12.39
C LEU A 55 6.46 -8.57 12.35
N ALA A 56 7.52 -8.63 13.16
CA ALA A 56 8.37 -9.80 13.30
C ALA A 56 7.60 -11.06 13.71
N LYS A 57 6.44 -10.92 14.35
CA LYS A 57 5.59 -12.03 14.82
C LYS A 57 4.52 -12.46 13.82
N LEU A 58 4.38 -11.76 12.68
CA LEU A 58 3.40 -12.12 11.66
C LEU A 58 3.83 -13.37 10.93
N SER A 59 2.92 -14.35 10.81
CA SER A 59 3.05 -15.53 9.95
C SER A 59 1.90 -15.57 8.96
N ALA A 60 2.19 -15.92 7.71
CA ALA A 60 1.16 -16.14 6.70
C ALA A 60 0.26 -17.34 7.03
N ASP A 61 0.68 -18.29 7.86
CA ASP A 61 -0.09 -19.50 8.17
C ASP A 61 -1.44 -19.20 8.83
N ASN A 62 -1.50 -18.14 9.63
CA ASN A 62 -2.67 -17.76 10.42
C ASN A 62 -3.53 -16.66 9.80
N HIS A 63 -3.24 -16.27 8.55
CA HIS A 63 -3.93 -15.16 7.88
C HIS A 63 -4.30 -15.54 6.44
N ASP A 64 -5.43 -15.03 5.96
CA ASP A 64 -5.92 -15.32 4.60
C ASP A 64 -5.38 -14.33 3.57
N ALA A 65 -5.03 -13.10 3.97
CA ALA A 65 -4.48 -12.06 3.12
C ALA A 65 -3.63 -11.07 3.91
N ALA A 66 -2.79 -10.31 3.21
CA ALA A 66 -2.08 -9.15 3.76
C ALA A 66 -2.45 -7.88 2.99
N ILE A 67 -2.59 -6.74 3.68
CA ILE A 67 -2.81 -5.44 3.04
C ILE A 67 -1.81 -4.42 3.58
N PHE A 68 -1.11 -3.78 2.67
CA PHE A 68 -0.13 -2.73 2.96
C PHE A 68 -0.71 -1.36 2.57
N PRO A 69 -1.14 -0.54 3.53
CA PRO A 69 -1.47 0.85 3.28
C PRO A 69 -0.21 1.65 2.89
N GLY A 70 -0.40 2.68 2.08
CA GLY A 70 0.69 3.54 1.66
C GLY A 70 1.07 4.61 2.68
N GLY A 71 1.31 5.80 2.17
CA GLY A 71 1.79 6.95 2.91
C GLY A 71 3.31 6.98 3.04
N PHE A 72 3.84 8.08 3.55
CA PHE A 72 5.29 8.23 3.73
C PHE A 72 5.89 7.17 4.67
N GLY A 73 5.10 6.57 5.55
CA GLY A 73 5.55 5.46 6.38
C GLY A 73 6.03 4.27 5.56
N ALA A 74 5.33 3.92 4.48
CA ALA A 74 5.77 2.86 3.58
C ALA A 74 7.08 3.21 2.86
N ALA A 75 7.22 4.46 2.40
CA ALA A 75 8.39 4.92 1.67
C ALA A 75 9.61 5.22 2.56
N LYS A 76 9.42 5.50 3.84
CA LYS A 76 10.48 5.93 4.78
C LYS A 76 10.83 4.88 5.85
N ASN A 77 9.85 4.06 6.28
CA ASN A 77 10.02 3.13 7.39
C ASN A 77 9.91 1.67 6.97
N LEU A 78 9.00 1.33 6.05
CA LEU A 78 8.91 -0.03 5.50
C LEU A 78 9.91 -0.27 4.38
N SER A 79 10.54 0.79 3.89
CA SER A 79 11.60 0.77 2.89
C SER A 79 12.44 2.04 2.98
N THR A 80 13.51 2.12 2.22
CA THR A 80 14.31 3.34 2.02
C THR A 80 13.93 4.09 0.74
N PHE A 81 12.78 3.78 0.16
CA PHE A 81 12.35 4.30 -1.15
C PHE A 81 12.31 5.83 -1.24
N ALA A 82 11.91 6.51 -0.16
CA ALA A 82 11.86 7.97 -0.13
C ALA A 82 13.22 8.64 -0.32
N VAL A 83 14.33 7.93 -0.04
CA VAL A 83 15.70 8.42 -0.16
C VAL A 83 16.41 7.82 -1.36
N ASP A 84 16.29 6.50 -1.54
CA ASP A 84 17.10 5.73 -2.49
C ASP A 84 16.35 5.42 -3.81
N GLY A 85 15.05 5.75 -3.91
CA GLY A 85 14.26 5.51 -5.11
C GLY A 85 14.32 4.04 -5.56
N LYS A 86 14.68 3.83 -6.85
CA LYS A 86 14.83 2.47 -7.43
C LYS A 86 15.89 1.60 -6.75
N ASP A 87 16.87 2.20 -6.09
CA ASP A 87 17.95 1.48 -5.39
C ASP A 87 17.60 1.16 -3.93
N CYS A 88 16.34 1.37 -3.55
CA CYS A 88 15.84 1.17 -2.20
C CYS A 88 16.02 -0.26 -1.68
N LYS A 89 16.01 -0.36 -0.35
CA LYS A 89 15.87 -1.62 0.39
C LYS A 89 14.51 -1.67 1.05
N VAL A 90 13.93 -2.86 1.13
CA VAL A 90 12.71 -3.12 1.89
C VAL A 90 13.08 -3.67 3.25
N HIS A 91 12.38 -3.25 4.30
CA HIS A 91 12.57 -3.77 5.66
C HIS A 91 12.46 -5.31 5.66
N GLU A 92 13.35 -6.00 6.38
CA GLU A 92 13.46 -7.46 6.33
C GLU A 92 12.15 -8.20 6.64
N ASP A 93 11.40 -7.76 7.66
CA ASP A 93 10.12 -8.38 7.98
C ASP A 93 9.03 -8.08 6.95
N VAL A 94 9.06 -6.91 6.32
CA VAL A 94 8.14 -6.57 5.21
C VAL A 94 8.45 -7.46 4.00
N GLU A 95 9.72 -7.63 3.67
CA GLU A 95 10.16 -8.52 2.59
C GLU A 95 9.76 -9.97 2.89
N ARG A 96 9.99 -10.44 4.11
CA ARG A 96 9.60 -11.78 4.57
C ARG A 96 8.10 -12.00 4.41
N VAL A 97 7.28 -11.09 4.92
CA VAL A 97 5.81 -11.19 4.85
C VAL A 97 5.33 -11.22 3.41
N LEU A 98 5.82 -10.33 2.54
CA LEU A 98 5.45 -10.33 1.12
C LEU A 98 5.77 -11.67 0.46
N LYS A 99 6.97 -12.22 0.71
CA LYS A 99 7.39 -13.52 0.15
C LYS A 99 6.56 -14.68 0.70
N GLU A 100 6.26 -14.71 2.00
CA GLU A 100 5.46 -15.76 2.63
C GLU A 100 4.04 -15.80 2.07
N PHE A 101 3.33 -14.66 2.01
CA PHE A 101 1.97 -14.60 1.45
C PHE A 101 1.95 -14.97 -0.02
N HIS A 102 2.90 -14.44 -0.80
CA HIS A 102 3.02 -14.77 -2.22
C HIS A 102 3.29 -16.27 -2.44
N LYS A 103 4.24 -16.87 -1.71
CA LYS A 103 4.55 -18.30 -1.78
C LYS A 103 3.37 -19.17 -1.37
N ALA A 104 2.59 -18.74 -0.39
CA ALA A 104 1.39 -19.44 0.07
C ALA A 104 0.20 -19.26 -0.89
N GLY A 105 0.32 -18.47 -1.95
CA GLY A 105 -0.76 -18.16 -2.88
C GLY A 105 -1.89 -17.34 -2.25
N LYS A 106 -1.58 -16.59 -1.18
CA LYS A 106 -2.54 -15.74 -0.45
C LYS A 106 -2.54 -14.33 -1.03
N PRO A 107 -3.71 -13.68 -1.12
CA PRO A 107 -3.84 -12.35 -1.71
C PRO A 107 -3.05 -11.28 -0.94
N ILE A 108 -2.47 -10.34 -1.71
CA ILE A 108 -1.78 -9.16 -1.17
C ILE A 108 -2.40 -7.90 -1.78
N GLY A 109 -2.89 -7.01 -0.91
CA GLY A 109 -3.41 -5.70 -1.31
C GLY A 109 -2.41 -4.59 -0.99
N LEU A 110 -2.20 -3.65 -1.93
CA LEU A 110 -1.33 -2.50 -1.68
C LEU A 110 -1.95 -1.23 -2.30
N CYS A 111 -1.90 -0.11 -1.58
CA CYS A 111 -2.43 1.14 -2.11
C CYS A 111 -1.45 2.30 -2.00
N CYS A 112 -1.69 3.34 -2.80
CA CYS A 112 -0.91 4.57 -2.86
C CYS A 112 0.54 4.27 -3.28
N ILE A 113 1.54 4.55 -2.43
CA ILE A 113 2.97 4.27 -2.69
C ILE A 113 3.37 2.84 -2.32
N ALA A 114 2.57 2.10 -1.54
CA ALA A 114 2.93 0.76 -1.10
C ALA A 114 3.21 -0.26 -2.23
N PRO A 115 2.65 -0.15 -3.46
CA PRO A 115 3.01 -1.04 -4.57
C PRO A 115 4.51 -1.11 -4.87
N VAL A 116 5.32 -0.09 -4.52
CA VAL A 116 6.78 -0.14 -4.66
C VAL A 116 7.42 -1.25 -3.83
N LEU A 117 6.81 -1.62 -2.69
CA LEU A 117 7.29 -2.72 -1.85
C LEU A 117 7.18 -4.06 -2.59
N ALA A 118 6.02 -4.31 -3.20
CA ALA A 118 5.80 -5.51 -4.01
C ALA A 118 6.68 -5.50 -5.27
N ALA A 119 6.83 -4.35 -5.93
CA ALA A 119 7.69 -4.21 -7.10
C ALA A 119 9.15 -4.56 -6.81
N LYS A 120 9.66 -4.21 -5.62
CA LYS A 120 11.02 -4.54 -5.19
C LYS A 120 11.21 -6.01 -4.84
N VAL A 121 10.21 -6.61 -4.18
CA VAL A 121 10.33 -7.95 -3.57
C VAL A 121 9.85 -9.06 -4.50
N LEU A 122 8.80 -8.81 -5.29
CA LEU A 122 8.11 -9.79 -6.12
C LEU A 122 8.38 -9.51 -7.61
N HIS A 123 9.46 -10.06 -8.15
CA HIS A 123 9.86 -9.81 -9.54
C HIS A 123 8.76 -10.17 -10.54
N GLY A 124 8.54 -9.28 -11.50
CA GLY A 124 7.56 -9.48 -12.59
C GLY A 124 6.10 -9.31 -12.16
N VAL A 125 5.83 -8.85 -10.93
CA VAL A 125 4.47 -8.54 -10.48
C VAL A 125 3.87 -7.39 -11.27
N GLU A 126 2.56 -7.44 -11.53
CA GLU A 126 1.82 -6.33 -12.14
C GLU A 126 1.21 -5.45 -11.06
N VAL A 127 1.52 -4.16 -11.10
CA VAL A 127 1.01 -3.18 -10.12
C VAL A 127 0.55 -1.89 -10.79
N THR A 128 -0.26 -1.11 -10.09
CA THR A 128 -0.59 0.25 -10.49
C THR A 128 -0.31 1.25 -9.39
N VAL A 129 0.20 2.40 -9.78
CA VAL A 129 0.25 3.64 -8.99
C VAL A 129 -0.46 4.79 -9.73
N GLY A 130 -1.24 4.46 -10.78
CA GLY A 130 -2.02 5.39 -11.55
C GLY A 130 -1.53 5.60 -12.97
N HIS A 131 -1.35 6.86 -13.36
CA HIS A 131 -0.86 7.25 -14.68
C HIS A 131 0.66 7.38 -14.72
N GLU A 132 1.21 7.24 -15.93
CA GLU A 132 2.64 7.35 -16.21
C GLU A 132 3.07 8.78 -16.51
N GLN A 133 2.11 9.65 -16.78
CA GLN A 133 2.34 11.06 -17.09
C GLN A 133 1.49 11.94 -16.18
N GLU A 134 2.08 13.05 -15.77
CA GLU A 134 1.36 14.09 -15.07
C GLU A 134 0.45 14.83 -16.07
N GLU A 135 -0.80 15.05 -15.69
CA GLU A 135 -1.83 15.69 -16.52
C GLU A 135 -2.55 16.76 -15.67
N GLY A 136 -2.14 18.01 -15.79
CA GLY A 136 -2.84 19.14 -15.17
C GLY A 136 -2.95 19.08 -13.65
N GLY A 137 -1.96 18.54 -12.96
CA GLY A 137 -1.94 18.36 -11.50
C GLY A 137 -2.60 17.07 -11.00
N LYS A 138 -3.21 16.28 -11.88
CA LYS A 138 -4.00 15.09 -11.49
C LYS A 138 -3.15 13.92 -11.00
N TRP A 139 -1.92 13.79 -11.53
CA TRP A 139 -1.01 12.69 -11.21
C TRP A 139 0.35 13.21 -10.76
N PRO A 140 0.43 13.89 -9.60
CA PRO A 140 1.65 14.59 -9.16
C PRO A 140 2.84 13.66 -8.89
N TYR A 141 2.59 12.36 -8.77
CA TYR A 141 3.62 11.35 -8.49
C TYR A 141 3.85 10.38 -9.66
N ALA A 142 3.52 10.78 -10.89
CA ALA A 142 3.67 9.94 -12.10
C ALA A 142 5.09 9.39 -12.27
N GLY A 143 6.13 10.13 -11.87
CA GLY A 143 7.53 9.68 -11.89
C GLY A 143 7.82 8.41 -11.08
N THR A 144 6.94 8.01 -10.15
CA THR A 144 7.05 6.73 -9.42
C THR A 144 7.00 5.52 -10.34
N VAL A 145 6.34 5.66 -11.50
CA VAL A 145 6.21 4.57 -12.48
C VAL A 145 7.56 4.11 -13.02
N GLU A 146 8.47 5.05 -13.30
CA GLU A 146 9.82 4.72 -13.76
C GLU A 146 10.58 3.88 -12.74
N ALA A 147 10.45 4.23 -11.46
CA ALA A 147 11.04 3.45 -10.39
C ALA A 147 10.44 2.04 -10.30
N ILE A 148 9.12 1.89 -10.43
CA ILE A 148 8.44 0.57 -10.45
C ILE A 148 8.96 -0.30 -11.60
N LYS A 149 9.08 0.26 -12.80
CA LYS A 149 9.64 -0.44 -13.96
C LYS A 149 11.10 -0.84 -13.75
N ALA A 150 11.91 0.07 -13.19
CA ALA A 150 13.31 -0.19 -12.87
C ALA A 150 13.50 -1.26 -11.78
N LEU A 151 12.54 -1.42 -10.86
CA LEU A 151 12.50 -2.48 -9.85
C LEU A 151 12.12 -3.86 -10.46
N GLY A 152 11.77 -3.93 -11.73
CA GLY A 152 11.45 -5.18 -12.43
C GLY A 152 9.98 -5.59 -12.39
N ALA A 153 9.09 -4.70 -11.95
CA ALA A 153 7.65 -4.91 -12.01
C ALA A 153 7.05 -4.33 -13.30
N LYS A 154 5.88 -4.82 -13.67
CA LYS A 154 5.08 -4.27 -14.77
C LYS A 154 4.08 -3.26 -14.22
N HIS A 155 4.18 -2.03 -14.67
CA HIS A 155 3.17 -1.01 -14.36
C HIS A 155 1.96 -1.14 -15.27
N CYS A 156 0.76 -1.12 -14.68
CA CYS A 156 -0.51 -1.13 -15.38
C CYS A 156 -1.22 0.21 -15.16
N VAL A 157 -1.34 1.01 -16.20
CA VAL A 157 -2.00 2.32 -16.14
C VAL A 157 -3.45 2.14 -15.67
N LYS A 158 -3.83 2.87 -14.63
CA LYS A 158 -5.20 2.96 -14.12
C LYS A 158 -5.53 4.41 -13.81
N GLY A 159 -6.69 4.84 -14.27
CA GLY A 159 -7.23 6.17 -14.04
C GLY A 159 -8.42 6.16 -13.09
N VAL A 160 -9.19 7.24 -13.14
CA VAL A 160 -10.50 7.34 -12.50
C VAL A 160 -11.53 6.71 -13.44
N THR A 161 -12.29 5.77 -12.95
CA THR A 161 -13.35 5.09 -13.72
C THR A 161 -14.72 5.43 -13.18
N ILE A 162 -15.70 5.47 -14.08
CA ILE A 162 -17.11 5.60 -13.73
C ILE A 162 -17.74 4.21 -13.89
N SER A 163 -18.28 3.65 -12.82
CA SER A 163 -18.98 2.36 -12.87
C SER A 163 -20.49 2.56 -12.90
N PHE A 164 -21.14 1.91 -13.87
CA PHE A 164 -22.60 1.86 -13.97
C PHE A 164 -23.15 0.59 -13.30
N PRO A 165 -24.40 0.60 -12.82
CA PRO A 165 -25.46 1.60 -13.02
C PRO A 165 -25.47 2.75 -12.00
N ALA A 166 -24.62 2.72 -10.95
CA ALA A 166 -24.68 3.70 -9.85
C ALA A 166 -23.92 5.01 -10.14
N ALA A 167 -23.38 5.22 -11.35
CA ALA A 167 -22.55 6.36 -11.73
C ALA A 167 -21.45 6.70 -10.70
N ARG A 168 -20.90 5.68 -10.02
CA ARG A 168 -19.82 5.89 -9.04
C ARG A 168 -18.51 6.12 -9.75
N VAL A 169 -17.87 7.20 -9.38
CA VAL A 169 -16.51 7.55 -9.80
C VAL A 169 -15.56 7.01 -8.76
N ALA A 170 -14.57 6.23 -9.17
CA ALA A 170 -13.55 5.69 -8.26
C ALA A 170 -12.19 5.63 -8.94
N VAL A 171 -11.14 5.74 -8.17
CA VAL A 171 -9.78 5.43 -8.63
C VAL A 171 -9.67 3.93 -8.86
N ALA A 172 -9.38 3.51 -10.08
CA ALA A 172 -9.43 2.10 -10.47
C ALA A 172 -8.36 1.27 -9.78
N SER A 173 -8.73 0.03 -9.43
CA SER A 173 -7.78 -0.98 -8.97
C SER A 173 -7.27 -1.85 -10.12
N HIS A 174 -6.08 -2.44 -9.94
CA HIS A 174 -5.51 -3.47 -10.80
C HIS A 174 -5.41 -4.78 -10.05
N VAL A 175 -5.67 -5.89 -10.71
CA VAL A 175 -5.55 -7.25 -10.16
C VAL A 175 -4.56 -8.05 -11.00
N ASP A 176 -3.44 -8.38 -10.42
CA ASP A 176 -2.53 -9.39 -10.95
C ASP A 176 -3.03 -10.78 -10.51
N GLN A 177 -3.77 -11.44 -11.39
CA GLN A 177 -4.39 -12.74 -11.09
C GLN A 177 -3.35 -13.84 -10.84
N LYS A 178 -2.23 -13.79 -11.56
CA LYS A 178 -1.16 -14.78 -11.44
C LYS A 178 -0.50 -14.74 -10.06
N ASN A 179 -0.19 -13.55 -9.60
CA ASN A 179 0.50 -13.32 -8.33
C ASN A 179 -0.46 -13.05 -7.16
N LYS A 180 -1.77 -12.96 -7.42
CA LYS A 180 -2.82 -12.56 -6.46
C LYS A 180 -2.51 -11.25 -5.75
N VAL A 181 -1.99 -10.28 -6.51
CA VAL A 181 -1.66 -8.94 -6.00
C VAL A 181 -2.70 -7.94 -6.51
N VAL A 182 -3.28 -7.18 -5.60
CA VAL A 182 -4.30 -6.16 -5.91
C VAL A 182 -3.78 -4.79 -5.50
N THR A 183 -3.75 -3.85 -6.43
CA THR A 183 -3.23 -2.51 -6.17
C THR A 183 -4.21 -1.42 -6.60
N THR A 184 -4.15 -0.26 -5.95
CA THR A 184 -4.90 0.93 -6.31
C THR A 184 -4.08 2.19 -6.05
N PRO A 185 -4.12 3.20 -6.93
CA PRO A 185 -3.36 4.43 -6.79
C PRO A 185 -3.69 5.25 -5.54
N ALA A 186 -4.93 5.21 -5.06
CA ALA A 186 -5.39 6.03 -3.93
C ALA A 186 -4.95 7.50 -4.07
N PHE A 187 -4.20 8.05 -3.10
CA PHE A 187 -3.72 9.44 -3.09
C PHE A 187 -2.58 9.75 -4.08
N MET A 188 -2.16 8.81 -4.92
CA MET A 188 -1.30 9.13 -6.07
C MET A 188 -2.06 9.90 -7.16
N CYS A 189 -3.40 9.89 -7.09
CA CYS A 189 -4.30 10.69 -7.90
C CYS A 189 -4.86 11.86 -7.10
N GLU A 190 -4.74 13.07 -7.64
CA GLU A 190 -5.42 14.24 -7.10
C GLU A 190 -6.88 14.23 -7.54
N THR A 191 -7.77 13.91 -6.62
CA THR A 191 -9.22 13.77 -6.86
C THR A 191 -10.00 13.88 -5.55
N GLU A 192 -11.32 13.86 -5.64
CA GLU A 192 -12.20 13.92 -4.48
C GLU A 192 -11.97 12.76 -3.50
N LEU A 193 -11.98 13.04 -2.20
CA LEU A 193 -11.68 12.07 -1.14
C LEU A 193 -12.55 10.81 -1.22
N HIS A 194 -13.83 10.96 -1.59
CA HIS A 194 -14.72 9.81 -1.70
C HIS A 194 -14.38 8.92 -2.90
N HIS A 195 -13.83 9.45 -3.99
CA HIS A 195 -13.32 8.63 -5.11
C HIS A 195 -12.15 7.76 -4.68
N ILE A 196 -11.25 8.31 -3.85
CA ILE A 196 -10.14 7.57 -3.26
C ILE A 196 -10.67 6.47 -2.31
N HIS A 197 -11.63 6.83 -1.46
CA HIS A 197 -12.27 5.88 -0.54
C HIS A 197 -12.90 4.71 -1.31
N ASP A 198 -13.65 4.97 -2.36
CA ASP A 198 -14.32 3.95 -3.18
C ASP A 198 -13.30 3.08 -3.94
N GLY A 199 -12.20 3.66 -4.44
CA GLY A 199 -11.10 2.93 -5.07
C GLY A 199 -10.41 1.95 -4.11
N ILE A 200 -10.16 2.38 -2.87
CA ILE A 200 -9.64 1.51 -1.81
C ILE A 200 -10.66 0.41 -1.48
N GLY A 201 -11.95 0.74 -1.47
CA GLY A 201 -13.04 -0.22 -1.30
C GLY A 201 -13.05 -1.31 -2.37
N ALA A 202 -12.85 -0.91 -3.64
CA ALA A 202 -12.75 -1.84 -4.75
C ALA A 202 -11.54 -2.79 -4.59
N MET A 203 -10.38 -2.26 -4.18
CA MET A 203 -9.19 -3.07 -3.88
C MET A 203 -9.48 -4.09 -2.78
N VAL A 204 -10.02 -3.66 -1.63
CA VAL A 204 -10.34 -4.54 -0.49
C VAL A 204 -11.32 -5.63 -0.90
N LYS A 205 -12.38 -5.27 -1.65
CA LYS A 205 -13.33 -6.24 -2.18
C LYS A 205 -12.65 -7.32 -3.01
N LYS A 206 -11.73 -6.93 -3.91
CA LYS A 206 -10.99 -7.88 -4.74
C LYS A 206 -10.05 -8.77 -3.93
N VAL A 207 -9.42 -8.25 -2.88
CA VAL A 207 -8.62 -9.08 -1.95
C VAL A 207 -9.49 -10.12 -1.28
N LEU A 208 -10.66 -9.75 -0.75
CA LEU A 208 -11.59 -10.68 -0.09
C LEU A 208 -12.14 -11.74 -1.09
N GLU A 209 -12.50 -11.36 -2.31
CA GLU A 209 -12.91 -12.29 -3.37
C GLU A 209 -11.81 -13.33 -3.67
N LEU A 210 -10.53 -12.92 -3.69
CA LEU A 210 -9.40 -13.83 -3.90
C LEU A 210 -9.12 -14.77 -2.70
N CYS A 211 -9.61 -14.44 -1.51
CA CYS A 211 -9.63 -15.34 -0.34
C CYS A 211 -10.73 -16.40 -0.44
N GLY A 212 -11.64 -16.31 -1.43
CA GLY A 212 -12.78 -17.22 -1.55
C GLY A 212 -13.95 -16.87 -0.61
N LYS A 213 -14.05 -15.61 -0.23
CA LYS A 213 -15.09 -15.06 0.65
C LYS A 213 -15.96 -14.03 -0.03
#